data_5acd7a25a1118ae0ab5fde6e8293ce95
#
_entry.id   5acd7a25a1118ae0ab5fde6e8293ce95
#
_cell.length_a   1.000
_cell.length_b   1.000
_cell.length_c   1.000
_cell.angle_alpha   90.00
_cell.angle_beta   90.00
_cell.angle_gamma   90.00
#
_symmetry.space_group_name_H-M   'P 1'
#
loop_
_entity.id
_entity.type
_entity.pdbx_description
1 polymer ?
#
loop_
_entity_poly.entity_id
_entity_poly.type
_entity_poly.pdbx_seq_one_letter_code
_entity_poly.pdbx_strand_id
1 'polypeptide(L)'
;MAESRAERRARRALVEAAEGSKEEKSSTKSKSSKAAKSKSTKSRAKTKRSDSRRGGDKAPRTRSKRPHNDSVSSARKAVDPKSPCSIMKACGGCTALNRPYKKQLAAKQAAMEELFAALCEREGISVDPIRGMGVTLGDPGNYPAPRGFRHKAATPFAPGKEGAVRCGFFERGTHKIVAVPECPVEAPGARQILNGIAREAERLRIPAFNEDKHLGLLRYAVVRCGWRTDQIMVTLVTAQRDLPHAQDFFEAVAALDPRIVTVAQNINGRTGNAILGEETRIVYGTECMRDQLLGCEFDISP
;
A
#
# COMPACT_ATOMS: atom_id res chain seq x y z
N MET A 1 37.55 4.17 -21.88
CA MET A 1 37.42 5.04 -23.07
C MET A 1 36.94 6.40 -22.60
N ALA A 2 37.60 7.48 -22.99
CA ALA A 2 37.25 8.82 -22.52
C ALA A 2 36.05 9.38 -23.30
N GLU A 3 35.08 9.89 -22.60
CA GLU A 3 33.87 10.53 -23.13
C GLU A 3 34.23 11.69 -24.08
N SER A 4 33.68 11.70 -25.29
CA SER A 4 33.99 12.68 -26.31
C SER A 4 33.49 14.09 -25.92
N ARG A 5 34.14 15.11 -26.49
CA ARG A 5 33.79 16.53 -26.27
C ARG A 5 32.37 16.86 -26.72
N ALA A 6 31.84 16.12 -27.68
CA ALA A 6 30.45 16.26 -28.18
C ALA A 6 29.42 15.71 -27.18
N GLU A 7 29.70 14.55 -26.55
CA GLU A 7 28.82 13.94 -25.53
C GLU A 7 28.70 14.80 -24.27
N ARG A 8 29.81 15.40 -23.84
CA ARG A 8 29.76 16.36 -22.68
C ARG A 8 28.95 17.60 -23.01
N ARG A 9 28.99 18.09 -24.24
CA ARG A 9 28.21 19.25 -24.65
C ARG A 9 26.71 18.97 -24.75
N ALA A 10 26.35 17.78 -25.26
CA ALA A 10 24.95 17.30 -25.29
C ALA A 10 24.36 17.10 -23.88
N ARG A 11 25.14 16.54 -22.97
CA ARG A 11 24.72 16.33 -21.58
C ARG A 11 24.49 17.65 -20.82
N ARG A 12 25.31 18.66 -21.08
CA ARG A 12 25.17 19.99 -20.47
C ARG A 12 23.93 20.73 -21.00
N ALA A 13 23.60 20.61 -22.27
CA ALA A 13 22.40 21.19 -22.86
C ALA A 13 21.11 20.55 -22.33
N LEU A 14 21.13 19.25 -22.02
CA LEU A 14 19.98 18.55 -21.40
C LEU A 14 19.74 18.98 -19.94
N VAL A 15 20.79 19.28 -19.19
CA VAL A 15 20.68 19.76 -17.82
C VAL A 15 20.13 21.20 -17.79
N GLU A 16 20.61 22.08 -18.65
CA GLU A 16 20.16 23.46 -18.78
C GLU A 16 18.67 23.54 -19.23
N ALA A 17 18.24 22.64 -20.14
CA ALA A 17 16.83 22.56 -20.55
C ALA A 17 15.89 22.06 -19.42
N ALA A 18 16.39 21.20 -18.52
CA ALA A 18 15.63 20.68 -17.39
C ALA A 18 15.49 21.73 -16.24
N GLU A 19 16.43 22.64 -16.09
CA GLU A 19 16.39 23.71 -15.10
C GLU A 19 15.51 24.88 -15.56
N GLY A 20 15.52 25.25 -16.84
CA GLY A 20 14.66 26.30 -17.40
C GLY A 20 13.17 26.02 -17.31
N SER A 21 12.76 24.75 -17.28
CA SER A 21 11.34 24.37 -17.14
C SER A 21 10.78 24.47 -15.71
N LYS A 22 11.63 24.70 -14.70
CA LYS A 22 11.20 24.87 -13.30
C LYS A 22 10.87 26.31 -12.92
N GLU A 23 11.44 27.28 -13.61
CA GLU A 23 11.19 28.70 -13.33
C GLU A 23 9.88 29.25 -13.92
N GLU A 24 9.38 28.67 -15.03
CA GLU A 24 8.12 29.13 -15.65
C GLU A 24 6.85 28.71 -14.88
N LYS A 25 6.92 27.75 -13.96
CA LYS A 25 5.76 27.30 -13.19
C LYS A 25 5.52 28.02 -11.86
N SER A 26 6.36 28.95 -11.47
CA SER A 26 6.22 29.68 -10.20
C SER A 26 5.55 31.06 -10.30
N SER A 27 5.30 31.60 -11.51
CA SER A 27 4.84 33.00 -11.69
C SER A 27 3.34 33.20 -11.97
N THR A 28 2.51 32.16 -11.96
CA THR A 28 1.07 32.26 -12.29
C THR A 28 0.10 31.86 -11.16
N LYS A 29 0.39 32.22 -9.90
CA LYS A 29 -0.60 32.11 -8.81
C LYS A 29 -0.53 33.27 -7.85
N SER A 30 -0.98 34.46 -8.29
CA SER A 30 -1.47 35.48 -7.37
C SER A 30 -2.32 36.50 -8.13
N LYS A 31 -3.63 36.32 -8.20
CA LYS A 31 -4.66 37.37 -8.27
C LYS A 31 -6.04 36.71 -8.46
N SER A 32 -6.82 36.74 -7.43
CA SER A 32 -8.25 37.05 -7.40
C SER A 32 -8.98 36.29 -6.29
N SER A 33 -9.28 36.98 -5.23
CA SER A 33 -10.51 36.79 -4.46
C SER A 33 -10.75 37.99 -3.55
N LYS A 34 -11.64 38.87 -3.95
CA LYS A 34 -12.33 39.79 -3.05
C LYS A 34 -13.81 39.85 -3.41
N ALA A 35 -14.62 39.82 -2.32
CA ALA A 35 -16.02 40.23 -2.20
C ALA A 35 -17.07 39.20 -2.68
N ALA A 36 -17.98 38.72 -1.81
CA ALA A 36 -19.10 39.54 -1.30
C ALA A 36 -19.75 38.88 -0.07
N LYS A 37 -20.06 39.70 0.91
CA LYS A 37 -20.98 39.47 2.03
C LYS A 37 -22.40 39.66 1.58
N SER A 38 -23.36 38.83 2.01
CA SER A 38 -24.72 39.31 2.28
C SER A 38 -25.41 38.50 3.35
N LYS A 39 -26.09 39.23 4.21
CA LYS A 39 -26.87 38.89 5.40
C LYS A 39 -28.28 38.42 4.99
N SER A 40 -28.94 37.62 5.84
CA SER A 40 -30.27 37.85 6.46
C SER A 40 -30.82 36.55 7.04
N THR A 41 -31.13 36.53 8.27
CA THR A 41 -32.24 36.85 9.15
C THR A 41 -33.28 35.75 9.32
N LYS A 42 -33.39 35.34 10.59
CA LYS A 42 -34.49 34.96 11.47
C LYS A 42 -35.82 34.54 10.94
N SER A 43 -36.39 33.42 11.52
CA SER A 43 -37.66 33.33 12.28
C SER A 43 -37.86 31.88 12.74
N ARG A 44 -38.02 31.56 13.91
CA ARG A 44 -38.90 31.51 15.06
C ARG A 44 -40.34 31.13 14.76
N ALA A 45 -40.76 29.90 15.11
CA ALA A 45 -42.08 29.62 15.65
C ALA A 45 -42.12 28.35 16.54
N LYS A 46 -42.64 28.55 17.71
CA LYS A 46 -43.03 27.53 18.72
C LYS A 46 -44.43 27.05 18.36
N THR A 47 -44.78 25.80 18.65
CA THR A 47 -46.10 25.48 19.27
C THR A 47 -46.02 24.17 20.07
N LYS A 48 -46.78 24.20 21.11
CA LYS A 48 -46.94 23.26 22.26
C LYS A 48 -48.15 22.35 22.08
N ARG A 49 -48.19 21.33 22.92
CA ARG A 49 -49.31 20.55 23.49
C ARG A 49 -49.74 19.34 22.68
N SER A 50 -50.18 18.22 23.26
CA SER A 50 -50.72 17.91 24.61
C SER A 50 -50.82 16.39 24.82
N ASP A 51 -50.84 16.00 26.11
CA ASP A 51 -51.12 14.72 26.74
C ASP A 51 -52.22 13.85 26.13
N SER A 52 -52.04 12.52 26.24
CA SER A 52 -53.08 11.71 26.95
C SER A 52 -52.57 10.30 27.32
N ARG A 53 -52.81 9.96 28.55
CA ARG A 53 -52.61 8.70 29.25
C ARG A 53 -53.47 7.57 28.66
N ARG A 54 -52.96 6.33 28.70
CA ARG A 54 -53.68 5.16 29.28
C ARG A 54 -52.76 3.98 29.45
N GLY A 55 -52.82 3.40 30.63
CA GLY A 55 -52.07 2.27 31.10
C GLY A 55 -52.60 0.93 30.59
N GLY A 56 -51.77 -0.10 30.78
CA GLY A 56 -52.08 -1.49 30.51
C GLY A 56 -50.94 -2.38 31.01
N ASP A 57 -51.12 -2.89 32.24
CA ASP A 57 -50.31 -3.95 32.85
C ASP A 57 -50.21 -5.18 31.97
N LYS A 58 -49.02 -5.71 31.76
CA LYS A 58 -48.82 -7.14 31.49
C LYS A 58 -47.45 -7.62 31.97
N ALA A 59 -47.51 -8.77 32.62
CA ALA A 59 -46.58 -9.52 33.40
C ALA A 59 -45.21 -9.85 32.74
N PRO A 60 -44.18 -10.21 33.54
CA PRO A 60 -42.82 -10.45 33.09
C PRO A 60 -42.68 -11.79 32.30
N ARG A 61 -42.27 -11.71 31.04
CA ARG A 61 -41.87 -12.90 30.27
C ARG A 61 -40.41 -13.23 30.59
N THR A 62 -40.20 -14.39 31.18
CA THR A 62 -38.92 -15.04 31.37
C THR A 62 -38.16 -15.17 30.04
N ARG A 63 -37.01 -14.53 29.96
CA ARG A 63 -36.10 -14.56 28.82
C ARG A 63 -35.24 -15.83 28.89
N SER A 64 -35.61 -16.86 28.15
CA SER A 64 -34.79 -18.05 27.97
C SER A 64 -33.48 -17.66 27.27
N LYS A 65 -32.33 -17.96 27.92
CA LYS A 65 -31.00 -17.87 27.37
C LYS A 65 -30.89 -18.84 26.19
N ARG A 66 -30.83 -18.33 24.97
CA ARG A 66 -30.37 -19.11 23.83
C ARG A 66 -28.84 -19.20 23.90
N PRO A 67 -28.23 -20.35 23.65
CA PRO A 67 -26.79 -20.49 23.63
C PRO A 67 -26.23 -19.69 22.44
N HIS A 68 -25.20 -18.90 22.68
CA HIS A 68 -24.36 -18.26 21.68
C HIS A 68 -23.68 -19.37 20.87
N ASN A 69 -24.11 -19.53 19.64
CA ASN A 69 -23.44 -20.38 18.69
C ASN A 69 -22.51 -19.48 17.87
N ASP A 70 -21.30 -19.25 18.39
CA ASP A 70 -20.22 -18.57 17.68
C ASP A 70 -19.58 -19.51 16.65
N SER A 71 -20.39 -20.00 15.73
CA SER A 71 -19.87 -20.58 14.49
C SER A 71 -19.74 -19.45 13.47
N VAL A 72 -18.60 -18.75 13.50
CA VAL A 72 -18.14 -17.96 12.35
C VAL A 72 -17.74 -18.97 11.28
N SER A 73 -18.72 -19.52 10.61
CA SER A 73 -18.52 -20.14 9.31
C SER A 73 -18.19 -19.00 8.32
N SER A 74 -16.91 -18.66 8.24
CA SER A 74 -16.40 -17.96 7.06
C SER A 74 -16.62 -18.92 5.87
N ALA A 75 -17.80 -18.84 5.27
CA ALA A 75 -18.06 -19.48 3.99
C ALA A 75 -16.95 -18.99 3.05
N ARG A 76 -15.95 -19.82 2.79
CA ARG A 76 -14.98 -19.63 1.72
C ARG A 76 -15.79 -19.56 0.45
N LYS A 77 -16.15 -18.34 0.02
CA LYS A 77 -16.76 -18.16 -1.31
C LYS A 77 -15.79 -18.78 -2.29
N ALA A 78 -16.28 -19.76 -3.02
CA ALA A 78 -15.50 -20.46 -4.04
C ALA A 78 -14.79 -19.40 -4.90
N VAL A 79 -13.47 -19.51 -4.98
CA VAL A 79 -12.64 -18.61 -5.80
C VAL A 79 -13.12 -18.79 -7.22
N ASP A 80 -13.54 -17.70 -7.88
CA ASP A 80 -13.83 -17.74 -9.31
C ASP A 80 -12.58 -18.33 -10.01
N PRO A 81 -12.68 -19.48 -10.67
CA PRO A 81 -11.53 -20.13 -11.30
C PRO A 81 -10.86 -19.23 -12.36
N LYS A 82 -11.53 -18.18 -12.79
CA LYS A 82 -11.00 -17.14 -13.69
C LYS A 82 -10.33 -15.96 -12.97
N SER A 83 -10.46 -15.84 -11.64
CA SER A 83 -9.81 -14.78 -10.86
C SER A 83 -8.64 -15.35 -10.07
N PRO A 84 -7.40 -14.88 -10.30
CA PRO A 84 -6.23 -15.33 -9.54
C PRO A 84 -6.25 -14.87 -8.08
N CYS A 85 -7.17 -14.00 -7.68
CA CYS A 85 -7.27 -13.41 -6.35
C CYS A 85 -8.74 -13.31 -5.90
N SER A 86 -9.07 -13.95 -4.77
CA SER A 86 -10.43 -14.00 -4.22
C SER A 86 -10.94 -12.64 -3.70
N ILE A 87 -10.04 -11.73 -3.32
CA ILE A 87 -10.38 -10.42 -2.74
C ILE A 87 -10.22 -9.26 -3.72
N MET A 88 -9.94 -9.52 -4.97
CA MET A 88 -9.60 -8.49 -5.97
C MET A 88 -10.64 -7.39 -6.13
N LYS A 89 -11.92 -7.70 -5.94
CA LYS A 89 -13.01 -6.71 -6.06
C LYS A 89 -12.94 -5.63 -4.97
N ALA A 90 -12.56 -6.02 -3.77
CA ALA A 90 -12.45 -5.12 -2.62
C ALA A 90 -11.05 -4.51 -2.49
N CYS A 91 -10.00 -5.31 -2.75
CA CYS A 91 -8.61 -4.91 -2.57
C CYS A 91 -8.17 -3.87 -3.61
N GLY A 92 -7.61 -2.74 -3.16
CA GLY A 92 -7.04 -1.69 -4.01
C GLY A 92 -5.63 -1.98 -4.54
N GLY A 93 -5.00 -3.10 -4.15
CA GLY A 93 -3.59 -3.39 -4.43
C GLY A 93 -3.24 -3.73 -5.89
N CYS A 94 -4.22 -4.07 -6.73
CA CYS A 94 -4.03 -4.44 -8.13
C CYS A 94 -5.04 -3.75 -9.05
N THR A 95 -4.58 -3.34 -10.24
CA THR A 95 -5.43 -2.65 -11.23
C THR A 95 -5.82 -3.55 -12.41
N ALA A 96 -5.03 -4.56 -12.74
CA ALA A 96 -5.19 -5.32 -13.97
C ALA A 96 -5.25 -6.85 -13.78
N LEU A 97 -5.11 -7.35 -12.55
CA LEU A 97 -4.99 -8.80 -12.27
C LEU A 97 -6.22 -9.61 -12.69
N ASN A 98 -7.38 -8.99 -12.83
CA ASN A 98 -8.64 -9.60 -13.31
C ASN A 98 -8.72 -9.74 -14.84
N ARG A 99 -7.72 -9.24 -15.58
CA ARG A 99 -7.69 -9.36 -17.04
C ARG A 99 -6.75 -10.48 -17.44
N PRO A 100 -7.07 -11.28 -18.47
CA PRO A 100 -6.12 -12.24 -19.04
C PRO A 100 -4.80 -11.54 -19.40
N TYR A 101 -3.67 -12.18 -19.12
CA TYR A 101 -2.34 -11.56 -19.26
C TYR A 101 -2.08 -11.07 -20.68
N LYS A 102 -2.48 -11.84 -21.71
CA LYS A 102 -2.40 -11.43 -23.11
C LYS A 102 -3.11 -10.09 -23.39
N LYS A 103 -4.31 -9.88 -22.76
CA LYS A 103 -5.04 -8.62 -22.88
C LYS A 103 -4.36 -7.47 -22.13
N GLN A 104 -3.66 -7.77 -21.01
CA GLN A 104 -2.87 -6.75 -20.31
C GLN A 104 -1.71 -6.27 -21.17
N LEU A 105 -0.98 -7.18 -21.83
CA LEU A 105 0.13 -6.83 -22.73
C LEU A 105 -0.36 -6.04 -23.94
N ALA A 106 -1.45 -6.46 -24.58
CA ALA A 106 -2.03 -5.73 -25.72
C ALA A 106 -2.46 -4.30 -25.35
N ALA A 107 -3.09 -4.13 -24.18
CA ALA A 107 -3.48 -2.80 -23.71
C ALA A 107 -2.28 -1.89 -23.40
N LYS A 108 -1.20 -2.46 -22.86
CA LYS A 108 0.05 -1.71 -22.63
C LYS A 108 0.72 -1.33 -23.94
N GLN A 109 0.75 -2.24 -24.92
CA GLN A 109 1.29 -1.98 -26.25
C GLN A 109 0.55 -0.81 -26.91
N ALA A 110 -0.77 -0.87 -26.98
CA ALA A 110 -1.59 0.19 -27.56
C ALA A 110 -1.36 1.56 -26.86
N ALA A 111 -1.26 1.56 -25.53
CA ALA A 111 -1.00 2.80 -24.77
C ALA A 111 0.40 3.38 -25.07
N MET A 112 1.42 2.54 -25.30
CA MET A 112 2.75 3.00 -25.66
C MET A 112 2.80 3.51 -27.11
N GLU A 113 2.15 2.82 -28.02
CA GLU A 113 2.02 3.26 -29.43
C GLU A 113 1.31 4.62 -29.52
N GLU A 114 0.20 4.81 -28.80
CA GLU A 114 -0.50 6.09 -28.70
C GLU A 114 0.37 7.20 -28.11
N LEU A 115 1.06 6.91 -27.00
CA LEU A 115 1.92 7.89 -26.31
C LEU A 115 3.07 8.38 -27.19
N PHE A 116 3.67 7.50 -27.98
CA PHE A 116 4.82 7.80 -28.82
C PHE A 116 4.48 8.06 -30.31
N ALA A 117 3.19 8.06 -30.69
CA ALA A 117 2.76 8.16 -32.07
C ALA A 117 3.42 9.32 -32.84
N ALA A 118 3.36 10.54 -32.29
CA ALA A 118 3.94 11.73 -32.93
C ALA A 118 5.47 11.66 -33.06
N LEU A 119 6.16 11.05 -32.09
CA LEU A 119 7.60 10.84 -32.15
C LEU A 119 7.96 9.80 -33.22
N CYS A 120 7.24 8.68 -33.23
CA CYS A 120 7.44 7.61 -34.19
C CYS A 120 7.24 8.09 -35.64
N GLU A 121 6.23 8.90 -35.89
CA GLU A 121 5.97 9.50 -37.19
C GLU A 121 7.11 10.44 -37.62
N ARG A 122 7.54 11.32 -36.71
CA ARG A 122 8.59 12.31 -36.98
C ARG A 122 9.94 11.67 -37.27
N GLU A 123 10.32 10.64 -36.51
CA GLU A 123 11.65 10.01 -36.58
C GLU A 123 11.69 8.74 -37.44
N GLY A 124 10.55 8.30 -38.00
CA GLY A 124 10.47 7.09 -38.83
C GLY A 124 10.78 5.80 -38.04
N ILE A 125 10.45 5.75 -36.75
CA ILE A 125 10.69 4.61 -35.85
C ILE A 125 9.37 3.98 -35.41
N SER A 126 9.44 2.81 -34.79
CA SER A 126 8.27 2.11 -34.22
C SER A 126 8.51 1.74 -32.76
N VAL A 127 7.43 1.59 -32.01
CA VAL A 127 7.48 1.04 -30.65
C VAL A 127 7.69 -0.47 -30.74
N ASP A 128 8.76 -0.96 -30.11
CA ASP A 128 9.00 -2.39 -30.00
C ASP A 128 7.87 -3.12 -29.27
N PRO A 129 7.57 -4.39 -29.64
CA PRO A 129 6.58 -5.20 -28.94
C PRO A 129 6.91 -5.35 -27.46
N ILE A 130 5.94 -5.04 -26.57
CA ILE A 130 6.08 -5.25 -25.14
C ILE A 130 6.22 -6.74 -24.87
N ARG A 131 7.35 -7.13 -24.30
CA ARG A 131 7.64 -8.51 -23.92
C ARG A 131 6.95 -8.84 -22.60
N GLY A 132 6.26 -9.97 -22.56
CA GLY A 132 5.70 -10.51 -21.33
C GLY A 132 6.78 -11.00 -20.38
N MET A 133 6.43 -11.15 -19.11
CA MET A 133 7.29 -11.84 -18.15
C MET A 133 7.51 -13.27 -18.61
N GLY A 134 8.78 -13.68 -18.63
CA GLY A 134 9.17 -14.98 -19.16
C GLY A 134 8.79 -16.17 -18.28
N VAL A 135 9.23 -17.35 -18.69
CA VAL A 135 8.91 -18.68 -18.18
C VAL A 135 9.14 -18.87 -16.67
N THR A 136 10.05 -18.10 -16.07
CA THR A 136 10.41 -18.21 -14.66
C THR A 136 9.29 -17.83 -13.69
N LEU A 137 8.26 -17.15 -14.17
CA LEU A 137 7.14 -16.71 -13.35
C LEU A 137 5.82 -17.34 -13.74
N GLY A 138 5.89 -18.28 -14.60
CA GLY A 138 4.75 -19.06 -15.03
C GLY A 138 4.95 -19.63 -16.43
N ASP A 139 4.11 -20.57 -16.89
CA ASP A 139 4.20 -21.26 -18.16
C ASP A 139 3.87 -20.32 -19.36
N PRO A 140 4.67 -20.16 -20.41
CA PRO A 140 4.48 -19.18 -21.49
C PRO A 140 3.23 -19.35 -22.34
N GLY A 141 2.48 -20.45 -22.15
CA GLY A 141 1.33 -20.75 -22.98
C GLY A 141 -0.04 -20.45 -22.37
N ASN A 142 -0.17 -20.32 -21.07
CA ASN A 142 -1.49 -20.51 -20.44
C ASN A 142 -1.76 -19.64 -19.20
N TYR A 143 -1.47 -18.33 -19.28
CA TYR A 143 -1.57 -17.51 -18.09
C TYR A 143 -2.82 -16.82 -17.89
N PRO A 144 -3.30 -16.85 -16.62
CA PRO A 144 -4.10 -15.74 -16.12
C PRO A 144 -3.23 -14.49 -15.80
N ALA A 145 -2.13 -14.59 -15.12
CA ALA A 145 -1.21 -13.50 -14.83
C ALA A 145 0.07 -14.00 -14.14
N PRO A 146 1.22 -13.30 -14.24
CA PRO A 146 2.42 -13.59 -13.45
C PRO A 146 2.12 -13.55 -11.95
N ARG A 147 2.82 -14.41 -11.18
CA ARG A 147 2.71 -14.49 -9.73
C ARG A 147 4.05 -14.22 -9.07
N GLY A 148 4.03 -13.80 -7.79
CA GLY A 148 5.24 -13.65 -6.98
C GLY A 148 6.22 -12.57 -7.46
N PHE A 149 5.80 -11.66 -8.32
CA PHE A 149 6.70 -10.68 -8.95
C PHE A 149 6.89 -9.39 -8.13
N ARG A 150 6.12 -9.21 -7.05
CA ARG A 150 6.23 -8.00 -6.20
C ARG A 150 7.20 -8.26 -5.06
N HIS A 151 8.46 -7.93 -5.26
CA HIS A 151 9.54 -8.10 -4.28
C HIS A 151 9.62 -6.97 -3.24
N LYS A 152 8.89 -5.87 -3.44
CA LYS A 152 8.69 -4.80 -2.46
C LYS A 152 7.19 -4.69 -2.15
N ALA A 153 6.78 -5.11 -0.96
CA ALA A 153 5.42 -5.04 -0.47
C ALA A 153 5.31 -4.00 0.64
N ALA A 154 4.59 -2.90 0.39
CA ALA A 154 4.27 -1.89 1.40
C ALA A 154 2.81 -2.06 1.83
N THR A 155 2.57 -2.25 3.12
CA THR A 155 1.26 -2.61 3.64
C THR A 155 0.90 -1.72 4.83
N PRO A 156 -0.27 -1.06 4.84
CA PRO A 156 -0.77 -0.29 5.97
C PRO A 156 -1.32 -1.19 7.08
N PHE A 157 -1.25 -0.66 8.29
CA PHE A 157 -1.93 -1.20 9.47
C PHE A 157 -3.05 -0.24 9.91
N ALA A 158 -4.10 -0.78 10.49
CA ALA A 158 -5.18 0.01 11.08
C ALA A 158 -5.74 -0.66 12.33
N PRO A 159 -6.30 0.11 13.29
CA PRO A 159 -6.91 -0.47 14.47
C PRO A 159 -8.13 -1.30 14.09
N GLY A 160 -8.25 -2.47 14.70
CA GLY A 160 -9.40 -3.34 14.69
C GLY A 160 -10.28 -3.17 15.92
N LYS A 161 -11.19 -4.11 16.15
CA LYS A 161 -11.98 -4.18 17.38
C LYS A 161 -11.12 -4.74 18.52
N GLU A 162 -11.38 -4.28 19.75
CA GLU A 162 -10.79 -4.87 20.97
C GLU A 162 -9.24 -4.90 20.97
N GLY A 163 -8.59 -3.92 20.32
CA GLY A 163 -7.14 -3.84 20.27
C GLY A 163 -6.49 -4.64 19.15
N ALA A 164 -7.26 -5.32 18.31
CA ALA A 164 -6.73 -6.04 17.15
C ALA A 164 -6.03 -5.10 16.16
N VAL A 165 -4.99 -5.60 15.51
CA VAL A 165 -4.24 -4.90 14.47
C VAL A 165 -4.59 -5.48 13.11
N ARG A 166 -5.23 -4.67 12.26
CA ARG A 166 -5.61 -5.07 10.90
C ARG A 166 -4.46 -4.78 9.94
N CYS A 167 -4.16 -5.76 9.08
CA CYS A 167 -3.13 -5.68 8.06
C CYS A 167 -3.73 -6.02 6.69
N GLY A 168 -3.42 -5.23 5.67
CA GLY A 168 -3.92 -5.49 4.32
C GLY A 168 -3.75 -4.27 3.41
N PHE A 169 -4.56 -4.18 2.36
CA PHE A 169 -4.58 -3.01 1.50
C PHE A 169 -5.83 -2.18 1.73
N PHE A 170 -5.76 -0.89 1.45
CA PHE A 170 -6.96 -0.06 1.47
C PHE A 170 -7.95 -0.49 0.38
N GLU A 171 -9.22 -0.51 0.73
CA GLU A 171 -10.32 -0.51 -0.22
C GLU A 171 -10.21 0.75 -1.08
N ARG A 172 -10.50 0.64 -2.37
CA ARG A 172 -10.31 1.74 -3.32
C ARG A 172 -11.03 3.02 -2.88
N GLY A 173 -10.29 4.12 -2.81
CA GLY A 173 -10.81 5.44 -2.42
C GLY A 173 -11.14 5.59 -0.94
N THR A 174 -10.67 4.69 -0.08
CA THR A 174 -10.93 4.73 1.37
C THR A 174 -9.67 4.39 2.17
N HIS A 175 -9.69 4.64 3.50
CA HIS A 175 -8.68 4.14 4.43
C HIS A 175 -9.11 2.83 5.13
N LYS A 176 -10.16 2.18 4.64
CA LYS A 176 -10.62 0.91 5.19
C LYS A 176 -9.73 -0.23 4.74
N ILE A 177 -9.14 -0.96 5.68
CA ILE A 177 -8.31 -2.12 5.39
C ILE A 177 -9.15 -3.32 4.96
N VAL A 178 -8.82 -3.85 3.78
CA VAL A 178 -9.22 -5.17 3.32
C VAL A 178 -8.15 -6.15 3.77
N ALA A 179 -8.51 -7.08 4.65
CA ALA A 179 -7.58 -8.11 5.11
C ALA A 179 -7.11 -8.99 3.94
N VAL A 180 -5.81 -9.24 3.89
CA VAL A 180 -5.14 -10.01 2.84
C VAL A 180 -4.46 -11.21 3.47
N PRO A 181 -5.11 -12.38 3.56
CA PRO A 181 -4.48 -13.58 4.10
C PRO A 181 -3.37 -14.09 3.19
N GLU A 182 -3.60 -14.02 1.88
CA GLU A 182 -2.66 -14.42 0.84
C GLU A 182 -2.68 -13.43 -0.33
N CYS A 183 -1.53 -13.20 -0.95
CA CYS A 183 -1.40 -12.31 -2.09
C CYS A 183 -0.65 -13.03 -3.24
N PRO A 184 -1.28 -13.26 -4.40
CA PRO A 184 -0.66 -14.00 -5.49
C PRO A 184 0.46 -13.25 -6.21
N VAL A 185 0.57 -11.92 -5.98
CA VAL A 185 1.56 -11.08 -6.67
C VAL A 185 2.77 -10.74 -5.81
N GLU A 186 2.68 -10.87 -4.48
CA GLU A 186 3.81 -10.65 -3.60
C GLU A 186 4.78 -11.82 -3.63
N ALA A 187 6.06 -11.53 -3.39
CA ALA A 187 7.10 -12.54 -3.28
C ALA A 187 6.75 -13.56 -2.17
N PRO A 188 7.15 -14.84 -2.32
CA PRO A 188 6.90 -15.87 -1.32
C PRO A 188 7.42 -15.47 0.07
N GLY A 189 6.58 -15.61 1.09
CA GLY A 189 6.88 -15.25 2.47
C GLY A 189 6.53 -13.80 2.85
N ALA A 190 6.50 -12.86 1.91
CA ALA A 190 6.25 -11.44 2.23
C ALA A 190 4.91 -11.21 2.97
N ARG A 191 3.84 -11.84 2.52
CA ARG A 191 2.51 -11.70 3.15
C ARG A 191 2.45 -12.34 4.53
N GLN A 192 3.11 -13.47 4.72
CA GLN A 192 3.21 -14.16 6.02
C GLN A 192 3.93 -13.29 7.05
N ILE A 193 5.02 -12.63 6.64
CA ILE A 193 5.76 -11.66 7.48
C ILE A 193 4.85 -10.48 7.84
N LEU A 194 4.20 -9.84 6.86
CA LEU A 194 3.32 -8.70 7.09
C LEU A 194 2.17 -9.03 8.05
N ASN A 195 1.52 -10.18 7.87
CA ASN A 195 0.48 -10.65 8.78
C ASN A 195 1.07 -11.05 10.14
N GLY A 196 2.32 -11.53 10.19
CA GLY A 196 3.07 -11.80 11.42
C GLY A 196 3.31 -10.53 12.22
N ILE A 197 3.77 -9.46 11.58
CA ILE A 197 3.97 -8.15 12.22
C ILE A 197 2.68 -7.66 12.90
N ALA A 198 1.52 -7.83 12.24
CA ALA A 198 0.23 -7.45 12.84
C ALA A 198 -0.05 -8.23 14.13
N ARG A 199 0.18 -9.55 14.13
CA ARG A 199 -0.01 -10.41 15.32
C ARG A 199 0.95 -10.05 16.46
N GLU A 200 2.22 -9.76 16.13
CA GLU A 200 3.19 -9.36 17.15
C GLU A 200 2.88 -7.97 17.74
N ALA A 201 2.44 -7.03 16.90
CA ALA A 201 1.97 -5.72 17.38
C ALA A 201 0.75 -5.85 18.31
N GLU A 202 -0.20 -6.72 17.98
CA GLU A 202 -1.36 -7.03 18.83
C GLU A 202 -0.93 -7.67 20.15
N ARG A 203 -0.06 -8.70 20.11
CA ARG A 203 0.47 -9.38 21.30
C ARG A 203 1.18 -8.43 22.26
N LEU A 204 1.98 -7.51 21.73
CA LEU A 204 2.77 -6.53 22.49
C LEU A 204 2.00 -5.21 22.74
N ARG A 205 0.71 -5.16 22.39
CA ARG A 205 -0.14 -3.98 22.56
C ARG A 205 0.41 -2.70 21.93
N ILE A 206 1.06 -2.83 20.77
CA ILE A 206 1.50 -1.69 19.95
C ILE A 206 0.30 -1.24 19.11
N PRO A 207 -0.25 -0.04 19.35
CA PRO A 207 -1.46 0.38 18.66
C PRO A 207 -1.16 0.68 17.19
N ALA A 208 -1.97 0.12 16.27
CA ALA A 208 -1.94 0.53 14.88
C ALA A 208 -2.41 1.98 14.73
N PHE A 209 -1.85 2.66 13.73
CA PHE A 209 -2.19 4.05 13.45
C PHE A 209 -3.54 4.17 12.74
N ASN A 210 -4.35 5.12 13.17
CA ASN A 210 -5.59 5.49 12.53
C ASN A 210 -5.35 6.74 11.69
N GLU A 211 -5.36 6.60 10.36
CA GLU A 211 -5.07 7.72 9.43
C GLU A 211 -6.13 8.83 9.51
N ASP A 212 -7.38 8.53 9.86
CA ASP A 212 -8.45 9.53 9.96
C ASP A 212 -8.40 10.31 11.27
N LYS A 213 -7.95 9.67 12.35
CA LYS A 213 -7.87 10.27 13.69
C LYS A 213 -6.47 10.77 14.06
N HIS A 214 -5.46 10.40 13.29
CA HIS A 214 -4.04 10.65 13.57
C HIS A 214 -3.57 10.13 14.94
N LEU A 215 -4.05 8.95 15.33
CA LEU A 215 -3.75 8.31 16.61
C LEU A 215 -3.21 6.91 16.41
N GLY A 216 -2.26 6.50 17.25
CA GLY A 216 -1.59 5.21 17.20
C GLY A 216 -0.14 5.32 16.79
N LEU A 217 0.55 4.19 16.62
CA LEU A 217 1.99 4.13 16.41
C LEU A 217 2.40 3.43 15.12
N LEU A 218 1.95 2.19 14.89
CA LEU A 218 2.35 1.39 13.73
C LEU A 218 1.51 1.77 12.50
N ARG A 219 2.16 2.38 11.50
CA ARG A 219 1.49 2.87 10.27
C ARG A 219 1.59 1.89 9.12
N TYR A 220 2.81 1.52 8.74
CA TYR A 220 3.10 0.65 7.60
C TYR A 220 4.21 -0.33 7.93
N ALA A 221 4.30 -1.40 7.18
CA ALA A 221 5.54 -2.15 7.02
C ALA A 221 5.86 -2.28 5.54
N VAL A 222 7.15 -2.17 5.22
CA VAL A 222 7.69 -2.43 3.89
C VAL A 222 8.57 -3.67 3.98
N VAL A 223 8.19 -4.74 3.29
CA VAL A 223 8.98 -5.97 3.17
C VAL A 223 9.61 -5.99 1.80
N ARG A 224 10.94 -6.10 1.75
CA ARG A 224 11.73 -6.31 0.52
C ARG A 224 12.32 -7.71 0.55
N CYS A 225 12.07 -8.49 -0.49
CA CYS A 225 12.63 -9.83 -0.67
C CYS A 225 13.66 -9.79 -1.79
N GLY A 226 14.85 -10.30 -1.55
CA GLY A 226 15.87 -10.46 -2.58
C GLY A 226 15.38 -11.37 -3.70
N TRP A 227 15.78 -11.06 -4.92
CA TRP A 227 15.43 -11.87 -6.10
C TRP A 227 16.37 -13.07 -6.26
N ARG A 228 17.66 -12.85 -6.03
CA ARG A 228 18.72 -13.87 -6.20
C ARG A 228 19.32 -14.33 -4.89
N THR A 229 19.13 -13.56 -3.84
CA THR A 229 19.52 -13.92 -2.49
C THR A 229 18.28 -14.23 -1.68
N ASP A 230 18.41 -15.10 -0.69
CA ASP A 230 17.31 -15.38 0.25
C ASP A 230 17.23 -14.33 1.37
N GLN A 231 17.71 -13.11 1.12
CA GLN A 231 17.69 -12.05 2.12
C GLN A 231 16.36 -11.29 2.10
N ILE A 232 15.87 -10.96 3.27
CA ILE A 232 14.66 -10.13 3.46
C ILE A 232 15.00 -8.95 4.35
N MET A 233 14.51 -7.79 3.99
CA MET A 233 14.55 -6.57 4.78
C MET A 233 13.14 -6.12 5.13
N VAL A 234 12.93 -5.77 6.40
CA VAL A 234 11.67 -5.24 6.92
C VAL A 234 11.89 -3.82 7.40
N THR A 235 11.12 -2.87 6.86
CA THR A 235 11.07 -1.49 7.38
C THR A 235 9.73 -1.27 8.04
N LEU A 236 9.73 -1.06 9.36
CA LEU A 236 8.57 -0.72 10.16
C LEU A 236 8.39 0.79 10.15
N VAL A 237 7.26 1.28 9.68
CA VAL A 237 6.95 2.72 9.67
C VAL A 237 6.08 3.05 10.86
N THR A 238 6.57 3.92 11.73
CA THR A 238 5.91 4.31 12.97
C THR A 238 5.68 5.80 13.04
N ALA A 239 4.60 6.23 13.68
CA ALA A 239 4.30 7.66 13.83
C ALA A 239 5.29 8.37 14.75
N GLN A 240 5.91 7.63 15.68
CA GLN A 240 6.86 8.13 16.68
C GLN A 240 8.05 7.18 16.78
N ARG A 241 9.17 7.69 17.30
CA ARG A 241 10.39 6.91 17.52
C ARG A 241 10.23 5.87 18.63
N ASP A 242 9.57 6.28 19.70
CA ASP A 242 9.42 5.44 20.89
C ASP A 242 8.17 4.55 20.78
N LEU A 243 8.36 3.27 21.02
CA LEU A 243 7.31 2.26 21.01
C LEU A 243 7.29 1.56 22.35
N PRO A 244 6.11 1.18 22.88
CA PRO A 244 6.05 0.24 24.00
C PRO A 244 6.65 -1.10 23.56
N HIS A 245 7.44 -1.73 24.44
CA HIS A 245 8.08 -3.02 24.16
C HIS A 245 8.89 -3.05 22.84
N ALA A 246 9.57 -1.94 22.51
CA ALA A 246 10.24 -1.75 21.23
C ALA A 246 11.20 -2.90 20.89
N GLN A 247 12.08 -3.25 21.83
CA GLN A 247 13.11 -4.28 21.62
C GLN A 247 12.46 -5.65 21.37
N ASP A 248 11.49 -6.05 22.21
CA ASP A 248 10.77 -7.31 22.07
C ASP A 248 10.05 -7.38 20.72
N PHE A 249 9.52 -6.24 20.24
CA PHE A 249 8.82 -6.16 18.96
C PHE A 249 9.78 -6.32 17.78
N PHE A 250 10.92 -5.65 17.80
CA PHE A 250 11.91 -5.75 16.72
C PHE A 250 12.50 -7.16 16.63
N GLU A 251 12.79 -7.79 17.76
CA GLU A 251 13.29 -9.18 17.83
C GLU A 251 12.20 -10.17 17.36
N ALA A 252 10.94 -9.98 17.78
CA ALA A 252 9.83 -10.81 17.32
C ALA A 252 9.62 -10.69 15.81
N VAL A 253 9.74 -9.48 15.25
CA VAL A 253 9.65 -9.28 13.79
C VAL A 253 10.80 -9.96 13.07
N ALA A 254 12.03 -9.87 13.58
CA ALA A 254 13.19 -10.55 13.01
C ALA A 254 13.03 -12.08 13.03
N ALA A 255 12.38 -12.62 14.05
CA ALA A 255 12.14 -14.06 14.21
C ALA A 255 11.00 -14.61 13.32
N LEU A 256 10.25 -13.78 12.62
CA LEU A 256 9.13 -14.22 11.76
C LEU A 256 9.59 -15.07 10.57
N ASP A 257 10.80 -14.83 10.08
CA ASP A 257 11.39 -15.59 8.96
C ASP A 257 12.92 -15.56 9.09
N PRO A 258 13.61 -16.71 9.01
CA PRO A 258 15.07 -16.78 9.16
C PRO A 258 15.86 -16.02 8.07
N ARG A 259 15.21 -15.66 6.97
CA ARG A 259 15.79 -14.85 5.89
C ARG A 259 15.82 -13.36 6.19
N ILE A 260 15.21 -12.90 7.29
CA ILE A 260 15.23 -11.48 7.67
C ILE A 260 16.61 -11.13 8.20
N VAL A 261 17.38 -10.41 7.40
CA VAL A 261 18.75 -9.96 7.74
C VAL A 261 18.77 -8.55 8.32
N THR A 262 17.72 -7.75 8.05
CA THR A 262 17.62 -6.34 8.48
C THR A 262 16.21 -6.02 8.93
N VAL A 263 16.07 -5.43 10.11
CA VAL A 263 14.85 -4.73 10.51
C VAL A 263 15.22 -3.27 10.76
N ALA A 264 14.51 -2.37 10.07
CA ALA A 264 14.65 -0.92 10.23
C ALA A 264 13.36 -0.32 10.79
N GLN A 265 13.49 0.75 11.55
CA GLN A 265 12.38 1.62 11.92
C GLN A 265 12.50 2.93 11.15
N ASN A 266 11.47 3.28 10.41
CA ASN A 266 11.30 4.58 9.79
C ASN A 266 10.26 5.38 10.57
N ILE A 267 10.59 6.63 10.91
CA ILE A 267 9.74 7.52 11.70
C ILE A 267 8.99 8.45 10.77
N ASN A 268 7.67 8.30 10.71
CA ASN A 268 6.79 9.15 9.90
C ASN A 268 5.58 9.62 10.70
N GLY A 269 5.72 10.75 11.39
CA GLY A 269 4.62 11.43 12.10
C GLY A 269 3.83 12.42 11.23
N ARG A 270 4.14 12.54 9.92
CA ARG A 270 3.51 13.51 9.03
C ARG A 270 2.09 13.10 8.65
N THR A 271 1.25 14.09 8.40
CA THR A 271 -0.03 13.93 7.71
C THR A 271 0.21 13.90 6.21
N GLY A 272 -0.49 13.02 5.48
CA GLY A 272 -0.40 12.91 4.02
C GLY A 272 -0.04 11.51 3.52
N ASN A 273 0.13 11.38 2.20
CA ASN A 273 0.23 10.08 1.52
C ASN A 273 1.64 9.48 1.48
N ALA A 274 2.66 10.17 2.01
CA ALA A 274 4.02 9.64 2.06
C ALA A 274 4.09 8.48 3.05
N ILE A 275 4.53 7.32 2.58
CA ILE A 275 4.69 6.13 3.43
C ILE A 275 5.90 6.32 4.35
N LEU A 276 7.05 6.73 3.81
CA LEU A 276 8.29 6.88 4.56
C LEU A 276 8.47 8.34 5.02
N GLY A 277 8.95 8.49 6.24
CA GLY A 277 9.47 9.74 6.79
C GLY A 277 10.95 9.94 6.46
N GLU A 278 11.55 10.98 7.02
CA GLU A 278 12.95 11.35 6.74
C GLU A 278 13.95 10.54 7.57
N GLU A 279 13.56 10.12 8.75
CA GLU A 279 14.44 9.39 9.67
C GLU A 279 14.24 7.90 9.55
N THR A 280 15.33 7.16 9.31
CA THR A 280 15.36 5.71 9.33
C THR A 280 16.53 5.24 10.18
N ARG A 281 16.32 4.26 11.06
CA ARG A 281 17.36 3.64 11.87
C ARG A 281 17.28 2.12 11.77
N ILE A 282 18.42 1.44 11.82
CA ILE A 282 18.49 0.00 11.95
C ILE A 282 18.20 -0.37 13.40
N VAL A 283 17.31 -1.32 13.60
CA VAL A 283 16.91 -1.80 14.94
C VAL A 283 17.24 -3.28 15.16
N TYR A 284 17.57 -4.00 14.07
CA TYR A 284 18.07 -5.37 14.12
C TYR A 284 18.87 -5.70 12.85
N GLY A 285 19.95 -6.47 13.01
CA GLY A 285 20.71 -7.07 11.91
C GLY A 285 21.65 -6.11 11.17
N THR A 286 21.74 -6.27 9.86
CA THR A 286 22.68 -5.53 8.99
C THR A 286 22.12 -4.19 8.52
N GLU A 287 22.99 -3.26 8.10
CA GLU A 287 22.57 -1.93 7.61
C GLU A 287 21.83 -1.99 6.26
N CYS A 288 22.08 -3.02 5.47
CA CYS A 288 21.48 -3.25 4.16
C CYS A 288 21.22 -4.74 3.93
N MET A 289 20.33 -5.04 3.00
CA MET A 289 20.24 -6.37 2.40
C MET A 289 21.01 -6.39 1.08
N ARG A 290 21.52 -7.56 0.69
CA ARG A 290 22.18 -7.76 -0.60
C ARG A 290 21.26 -8.44 -1.59
N ASP A 291 21.34 -8.04 -2.86
CA ASP A 291 20.72 -8.75 -3.97
C ASP A 291 21.65 -8.72 -5.19
N GLN A 292 21.34 -9.54 -6.18
CA GLN A 292 22.14 -9.67 -7.40
C GLN A 292 21.28 -9.47 -8.64
N LEU A 293 21.79 -8.72 -9.59
CA LEU A 293 21.18 -8.55 -10.90
C LEU A 293 22.24 -8.51 -11.99
N LEU A 294 22.10 -9.37 -12.99
CA LEU A 294 23.00 -9.45 -14.15
C LEU A 294 24.50 -9.56 -13.78
N GLY A 295 24.82 -10.30 -12.71
CA GLY A 295 26.19 -10.49 -12.23
C GLY A 295 26.74 -9.37 -11.34
N CYS A 296 25.95 -8.30 -11.12
CA CYS A 296 26.32 -7.25 -10.17
C CYS A 296 25.66 -7.49 -8.81
N GLU A 297 26.36 -7.18 -7.75
CA GLU A 297 25.83 -7.17 -6.37
C GLU A 297 25.36 -5.76 -6.01
N PHE A 298 24.27 -5.69 -5.27
CA PHE A 298 23.67 -4.44 -4.78
C PHE A 298 23.45 -4.50 -3.29
N ASP A 299 23.94 -3.47 -2.60
CA ASP A 299 23.55 -3.19 -1.22
C ASP A 299 22.29 -2.30 -1.24
N ILE A 300 21.22 -2.83 -0.69
CA ILE A 300 19.89 -2.17 -0.69
C ILE A 300 19.60 -1.69 0.72
N SER A 301 19.51 -0.38 0.90
CA SER A 301 19.14 0.27 2.16
C SER A 301 17.61 0.29 2.37
N PRO A 302 17.13 0.46 3.62
CA PRO A 302 15.71 0.57 3.97
C PRO A 302 14.98 1.72 3.29
#